data_43c194e6061e3f39a9d5d781fe7cb357
#
_entry.id   43c194e6061e3f39a9d5d781fe7cb357
#
_cell.length_a   1.000
_cell.length_b   1.000
_cell.length_c   1.000
_cell.angle_alpha   90.00
_cell.angle_beta   90.00
_cell.angle_gamma   90.00
#
_symmetry.space_group_name_H-M   'P 1'
#
loop_
_entity.id
_entity.type
_entity.pdbx_description
1 polymer ?
#
loop_
_entity_poly.entity_id
_entity_poly.type
_entity_poly.pdbx_seq_one_letter_code
_entity_poly.pdbx_strand_id
1 'polypeptide(L)'
;NDLYAIVRALFKSSFNVKALCSKKYQTQNQVQANTVRISQTLNEKILELMDLRHIPHPPGSNEPLPDIHTPRASEAAQKIIEAAHTIKAGQKLDLAVLGPMTNVASAILMDSTIIDKIRVHAMGLRYDAENKKWDKNEVNINNDIHDMNLLINTRGIEVDVMIGTAYSSLIYY
;
A
#
# COMPACT_ATOMS: atom_id res chain seq x y z
N ASN A 1 -5.65 13.23 -2.37
CA ASN A 1 -6.84 12.34 -2.22
C ASN A 1 -6.60 11.24 -1.18
N ASP A 2 -5.39 10.71 -1.05
CA ASP A 2 -5.04 9.65 -0.07
C ASP A 2 -5.37 10.08 1.37
N LEU A 3 -5.14 11.35 1.72
CA LEU A 3 -5.41 11.87 3.06
C LEU A 3 -6.88 11.75 3.45
N TYR A 4 -7.81 12.03 2.54
CA TYR A 4 -9.25 11.86 2.80
C TYR A 4 -9.63 10.39 3.02
N ALA A 5 -9.03 9.49 2.25
CA ALA A 5 -9.26 8.06 2.40
C ALA A 5 -8.75 7.55 3.76
N ILE A 6 -7.56 8.00 4.18
CA ILE A 6 -6.98 7.68 5.49
C ILE A 6 -7.87 8.18 6.62
N VAL A 7 -8.23 9.46 6.61
CA VAL A 7 -9.10 10.07 7.64
C VAL A 7 -10.45 9.34 7.71
N ARG A 8 -11.06 9.04 6.54
CA ARG A 8 -12.32 8.28 6.49
C ARG A 8 -12.18 6.88 7.09
N ALA A 9 -11.09 6.18 6.79
CA ALA A 9 -10.83 4.84 7.35
C ALA A 9 -10.66 4.89 8.86
N LEU A 10 -9.94 5.89 9.37
CA LEU A 10 -9.71 6.09 10.81
C LEU A 10 -10.98 6.46 11.57
N PHE A 11 -11.92 7.19 10.94
CA PHE A 11 -13.22 7.52 11.54
C PHE A 11 -14.21 6.35 11.55
N LYS A 12 -14.00 5.34 10.72
CA LYS A 12 -14.96 4.25 10.59
C LYS A 12 -14.85 3.27 11.76
N SER A 13 -15.82 3.29 12.66
CA SER A 13 -15.84 2.46 13.88
C SER A 13 -15.86 0.95 13.61
N SER A 14 -16.26 0.52 12.39
CA SER A 14 -16.21 -0.89 11.99
C SER A 14 -14.82 -1.38 11.59
N PHE A 15 -13.83 -0.49 11.46
CA PHE A 15 -12.45 -0.85 11.15
C PHE A 15 -11.61 -0.92 12.42
N ASN A 16 -10.89 -2.00 12.58
CA ASN A 16 -9.87 -2.14 13.61
C ASN A 16 -8.49 -1.90 12.96
N VAL A 17 -8.11 -0.64 12.83
CA VAL A 17 -6.87 -0.23 12.16
C VAL A 17 -5.67 -0.69 12.97
N LYS A 18 -4.85 -1.58 12.40
CA LYS A 18 -3.67 -2.17 13.03
C LYS A 18 -2.43 -1.30 12.92
N ALA A 19 -2.30 -0.59 11.81
CA ALA A 19 -1.20 0.34 11.56
C ALA A 19 -1.52 1.27 10.40
N LEU A 20 -0.82 2.42 10.35
CA LEU A 20 -0.81 3.37 9.24
C LEU A 20 0.63 3.50 8.73
N CYS A 21 1.01 2.69 7.76
CA CYS A 21 2.37 2.63 7.24
C CYS A 21 2.62 3.74 6.22
N SER A 22 3.77 4.42 6.30
CA SER A 22 4.19 5.34 5.26
C SER A 22 4.77 4.60 4.05
N LYS A 23 4.75 5.24 2.90
CA LYS A 23 5.20 4.68 1.63
C LYS A 23 6.05 5.68 0.86
N LYS A 24 6.90 5.17 -0.01
CA LYS A 24 7.55 5.95 -1.06
C LYS A 24 6.49 6.50 -2.02
N TYR A 25 6.71 7.69 -2.54
CA TYR A 25 6.04 8.18 -3.74
C TYR A 25 6.98 9.07 -4.54
N GLN A 26 6.85 9.03 -5.85
CA GLN A 26 7.56 9.91 -6.76
C GLN A 26 6.60 10.31 -7.87
N THR A 27 6.45 11.59 -8.10
CA THR A 27 5.73 12.11 -9.28
C THR A 27 6.75 12.46 -10.37
N GLN A 28 6.33 12.42 -11.63
CA GLN A 28 7.21 12.69 -12.78
C GLN A 28 7.96 14.03 -12.67
N ASN A 29 7.41 14.99 -11.92
CA ASN A 29 7.96 16.34 -11.78
C ASN A 29 8.72 16.58 -10.46
N GLN A 30 8.81 15.60 -9.57
CA GLN A 30 9.45 15.77 -8.26
C GLN A 30 10.34 14.58 -7.93
N VAL A 31 11.62 14.74 -8.14
CA VAL A 31 12.65 13.81 -7.61
C VAL A 31 13.01 14.29 -6.22
N GLN A 32 12.33 13.78 -5.19
CA GLN A 32 12.68 14.07 -3.80
C GLN A 32 13.45 12.91 -3.18
N ALA A 33 14.51 13.21 -2.49
CA ALA A 33 15.43 12.20 -1.95
C ALA A 33 14.81 11.30 -0.85
N ASN A 34 13.78 11.78 -0.12
CA ASN A 34 13.16 11.00 0.97
C ASN A 34 11.66 11.27 1.08
N THR A 35 10.89 10.67 0.18
CA THR A 35 9.42 10.84 0.16
C THR A 35 8.71 10.02 1.24
N VAL A 36 9.33 8.95 1.75
CA VAL A 36 8.81 8.21 2.91
C VAL A 36 8.74 9.13 4.13
N ARG A 37 9.75 9.97 4.37
CA ARG A 37 9.74 10.92 5.50
C ARG A 37 8.58 11.91 5.40
N ILE A 38 8.30 12.41 4.19
CA ILE A 38 7.16 13.33 3.98
C ILE A 38 5.84 12.61 4.28
N SER A 39 5.67 11.39 3.74
CA SER A 39 4.50 10.56 4.01
C SER A 39 4.35 10.25 5.50
N GLN A 40 5.47 9.97 6.18
CA GLN A 40 5.52 9.72 7.63
C GLN A 40 5.03 10.93 8.43
N THR A 41 5.58 12.12 8.15
CA THR A 41 5.17 13.36 8.83
C THR A 41 3.67 13.65 8.65
N LEU A 42 3.12 13.37 7.46
CA LEU A 42 1.68 13.52 7.21
C LEU A 42 0.85 12.52 8.03
N ASN A 43 1.27 11.27 8.10
CA ASN A 43 0.61 10.25 8.93
C ASN A 43 0.60 10.65 10.41
N GLU A 44 1.76 11.05 10.94
CA GLU A 44 1.91 11.52 12.32
C GLU A 44 0.98 12.69 12.60
N LYS A 45 0.90 13.67 11.67
CA LYS A 45 0.03 14.83 11.82
C LYS A 45 -1.46 14.47 11.83
N ILE A 46 -1.89 13.55 10.98
CA ILE A 46 -3.28 13.06 10.96
C ILE A 46 -3.60 12.38 12.29
N LEU A 47 -2.75 11.45 12.73
CA LEU A 47 -2.96 10.72 13.97
C LEU A 47 -2.97 11.65 15.19
N GLU A 48 -2.14 12.69 15.20
CA GLU A 48 -2.13 13.75 16.22
C GLU A 48 -3.46 14.49 16.25
N LEU A 49 -3.92 15.01 15.10
CA LEU A 49 -5.16 15.79 14.99
C LEU A 49 -6.42 15.00 15.34
N MET A 50 -6.37 13.67 15.18
CA MET A 50 -7.48 12.76 15.50
C MET A 50 -7.39 12.15 16.90
N ASP A 51 -6.35 12.46 17.68
CA ASP A 51 -6.04 11.84 18.99
C ASP A 51 -5.86 10.30 18.91
N LEU A 52 -5.25 9.85 17.80
CA LEU A 52 -5.04 8.43 17.48
C LEU A 52 -3.56 8.03 17.46
N ARG A 53 -2.68 8.76 18.18
CA ARG A 53 -1.23 8.48 18.22
C ARG A 53 -0.87 7.09 18.73
N HIS A 54 -1.80 6.40 19.37
CA HIS A 54 -1.63 5.02 19.83
C HIS A 54 -1.61 4.01 18.67
N ILE A 55 -2.10 4.38 17.47
CA ILE A 55 -2.04 3.53 16.28
C ILE A 55 -0.58 3.48 15.80
N PRO A 56 0.02 2.28 15.66
CA PRO A 56 1.36 2.14 15.09
C PRO A 56 1.46 2.75 13.68
N HIS A 57 2.53 3.51 13.43
CA HIS A 57 2.71 4.19 12.15
C HIS A 57 4.15 4.10 11.65
N PRO A 58 4.66 2.88 11.39
CA PRO A 58 6.04 2.66 11.01
C PRO A 58 6.37 3.16 9.60
N PRO A 59 7.61 3.65 9.38
CA PRO A 59 8.09 4.03 8.06
C PRO A 59 8.30 2.82 7.15
N GLY A 60 7.97 3.00 5.86
CA GLY A 60 8.26 2.05 4.81
C GLY A 60 9.63 2.25 4.17
N SER A 61 9.90 1.48 3.08
CA SER A 61 11.11 1.66 2.29
C SER A 61 11.03 2.92 1.42
N ASN A 62 12.13 3.66 1.35
CA ASN A 62 12.29 4.78 0.41
C ASN A 62 12.77 4.31 -0.98
N GLU A 63 13.15 3.05 -1.12
CA GLU A 63 13.62 2.45 -2.35
C GLU A 63 12.61 1.43 -2.89
N PRO A 64 12.44 1.31 -4.22
CA PRO A 64 11.65 0.23 -4.81
C PRO A 64 12.36 -1.11 -4.61
N LEU A 65 11.67 -2.21 -4.86
CA LEU A 65 12.31 -3.52 -4.96
C LEU A 65 13.39 -3.48 -6.05
N PRO A 66 14.57 -4.06 -5.82
CA PRO A 66 15.59 -4.15 -6.85
C PRO A 66 15.23 -5.20 -7.93
N ASP A 67 14.44 -6.18 -7.54
CA ASP A 67 13.92 -7.28 -8.36
C ASP A 67 12.74 -7.96 -7.63
N ILE A 68 12.17 -9.01 -8.23
CA ILE A 68 11.02 -9.76 -7.66
C ILE A 68 11.41 -10.77 -6.55
N HIS A 69 12.67 -10.85 -6.16
CA HIS A 69 13.18 -11.84 -5.20
C HIS A 69 13.79 -11.21 -3.96
N THR A 70 14.20 -9.95 -4.05
CA THR A 70 14.96 -9.27 -3.00
C THR A 70 14.08 -8.25 -2.26
N PRO A 71 13.76 -8.46 -0.97
CA PRO A 71 12.92 -7.53 -0.22
C PRO A 71 13.67 -6.23 0.11
N ARG A 72 12.91 -5.16 0.27
CA ARG A 72 13.32 -3.93 0.96
C ARG A 72 12.82 -3.98 2.40
N ALA A 73 13.64 -4.51 3.28
CA ALA A 73 13.32 -4.56 4.70
C ALA A 73 13.01 -3.16 5.24
N SER A 74 11.89 -3.04 5.95
CA SER A 74 11.44 -1.80 6.58
C SER A 74 10.59 -2.12 7.82
N GLU A 75 10.44 -1.15 8.71
CA GLU A 75 9.54 -1.29 9.87
C GLU A 75 8.10 -1.54 9.43
N ALA A 76 7.66 -0.94 8.32
CA ALA A 76 6.33 -1.17 7.77
C ALA A 76 6.15 -2.61 7.27
N ALA A 77 7.13 -3.19 6.55
CA ALA A 77 7.09 -4.58 6.12
C ALA A 77 7.05 -5.54 7.31
N GLN A 78 7.88 -5.29 8.32
CA GLN A 78 7.88 -6.06 9.57
C GLN A 78 6.52 -5.97 10.29
N LYS A 79 5.92 -4.78 10.34
CA LYS A 79 4.61 -4.56 10.97
C LYS A 79 3.48 -5.30 10.26
N ILE A 80 3.53 -5.40 8.93
CA ILE A 80 2.58 -6.21 8.15
C ILE A 80 2.68 -7.68 8.55
N ILE A 81 3.90 -8.23 8.66
CA ILE A 81 4.14 -9.62 9.09
C ILE A 81 3.58 -9.84 10.50
N GLU A 82 3.95 -9.00 11.46
CA GLU A 82 3.46 -9.09 12.84
C GLU A 82 1.92 -9.06 12.89
N ALA A 83 1.30 -8.10 12.20
CA ALA A 83 -0.15 -7.98 12.17
C ALA A 83 -0.82 -9.21 11.55
N ALA A 84 -0.28 -9.75 10.44
CA ALA A 84 -0.78 -10.95 9.80
C ALA A 84 -0.73 -12.18 10.72
N HIS A 85 0.31 -12.30 11.54
CA HIS A 85 0.42 -13.38 12.51
C HIS A 85 -0.56 -13.27 13.70
N THR A 86 -1.15 -12.09 13.94
CA THR A 86 -2.19 -11.93 14.99
C THR A 86 -3.60 -12.27 14.51
N ILE A 87 -3.79 -12.51 13.21
CA ILE A 87 -5.11 -12.77 12.63
C ILE A 87 -5.56 -14.20 13.00
N LYS A 88 -6.82 -14.30 13.43
CA LYS A 88 -7.42 -15.58 13.79
C LYS A 88 -7.61 -16.46 12.55
N ALA A 89 -7.57 -17.76 12.75
CA ALA A 89 -7.84 -18.72 11.69
C ALA A 89 -9.19 -18.43 10.99
N GLY A 90 -9.20 -18.47 9.66
CA GLY A 90 -10.36 -18.16 8.82
C GLY A 90 -10.65 -16.67 8.61
N GLN A 91 -9.84 -15.78 9.19
CA GLN A 91 -9.90 -14.34 8.93
C GLN A 91 -8.67 -13.89 8.13
N LYS A 92 -8.75 -12.71 7.51
CA LYS A 92 -7.63 -12.08 6.81
C LYS A 92 -7.39 -10.66 7.30
N LEU A 93 -6.13 -10.24 7.23
CA LEU A 93 -5.73 -8.86 7.39
C LEU A 93 -5.95 -8.15 6.05
N ASP A 94 -6.84 -7.17 6.03
CA ASP A 94 -7.04 -6.33 4.85
C ASP A 94 -5.96 -5.24 4.80
N LEU A 95 -5.24 -5.18 3.69
CA LEU A 95 -4.19 -4.21 3.42
C LEU A 95 -4.68 -3.20 2.37
N ALA A 96 -5.09 -2.01 2.80
CA ALA A 96 -5.47 -0.93 1.89
C ALA A 96 -4.21 -0.18 1.41
N VAL A 97 -3.85 -0.36 0.14
CA VAL A 97 -2.62 0.20 -0.44
C VAL A 97 -2.96 1.32 -1.41
N LEU A 98 -2.65 2.55 -0.99
CA LEU A 98 -2.95 3.78 -1.74
C LEU A 98 -1.78 4.26 -2.63
N GLY A 99 -0.73 3.46 -2.78
CA GLY A 99 0.47 3.76 -3.55
C GLY A 99 1.20 2.51 -3.97
N PRO A 100 2.54 2.57 -4.20
CA PRO A 100 3.33 1.38 -4.50
C PRO A 100 3.22 0.35 -3.37
N MET A 101 3.25 -0.91 -3.74
CA MET A 101 3.07 -2.06 -2.86
C MET A 101 4.39 -2.60 -2.30
N THR A 102 5.49 -1.84 -2.39
CA THR A 102 6.84 -2.24 -1.96
C THR A 102 6.86 -2.84 -0.55
N ASN A 103 6.12 -2.25 0.41
CA ASN A 103 6.07 -2.76 1.79
C ASN A 103 5.38 -4.13 1.87
N VAL A 104 4.29 -4.33 1.11
CA VAL A 104 3.54 -5.59 1.06
C VAL A 104 4.37 -6.67 0.37
N ALA A 105 4.94 -6.35 -0.79
CA ALA A 105 5.81 -7.25 -1.53
C ALA A 105 7.03 -7.68 -0.71
N SER A 106 7.65 -6.72 0.00
CA SER A 106 8.76 -7.01 0.91
C SER A 106 8.34 -7.91 2.07
N ALA A 107 7.17 -7.67 2.66
CA ALA A 107 6.65 -8.53 3.74
C ALA A 107 6.47 -9.99 3.27
N ILE A 108 5.92 -10.19 2.06
CA ILE A 108 5.75 -11.52 1.47
C ILE A 108 7.09 -12.21 1.18
N LEU A 109 8.07 -11.45 0.67
CA LEU A 109 9.42 -11.98 0.42
C LEU A 109 10.17 -12.34 1.71
N MET A 110 9.93 -11.59 2.79
CA MET A 110 10.54 -11.84 4.10
C MET A 110 9.85 -13.01 4.82
N ASP A 111 8.55 -13.16 4.66
CA ASP A 111 7.76 -14.22 5.29
C ASP A 111 6.56 -14.62 4.40
N SER A 112 6.75 -15.64 3.59
CA SER A 112 5.71 -16.14 2.70
C SER A 112 4.53 -16.82 3.41
N THR A 113 4.65 -17.13 4.71
CA THR A 113 3.57 -17.76 5.50
C THR A 113 2.41 -16.81 5.79
N ILE A 114 2.55 -15.52 5.44
CA ILE A 114 1.46 -14.54 5.56
C ILE A 114 0.52 -14.51 4.35
N ILE A 115 0.87 -15.16 3.24
CA ILE A 115 0.12 -15.07 1.97
C ILE A 115 -1.36 -15.41 2.13
N ASP A 116 -1.66 -16.48 2.84
CA ASP A 116 -3.03 -16.93 3.11
C ASP A 116 -3.76 -16.12 4.19
N LYS A 117 -3.03 -15.28 4.94
CA LYS A 117 -3.53 -14.46 6.05
C LYS A 117 -3.81 -13.01 5.66
N ILE A 118 -3.44 -12.59 4.47
CA ILE A 118 -3.63 -11.22 3.99
C ILE A 118 -4.57 -11.16 2.78
N ARG A 119 -5.21 -10.00 2.61
CA ARG A 119 -5.89 -9.59 1.38
C ARG A 119 -5.43 -8.18 1.04
N VAL A 120 -5.04 -7.97 -0.21
CA VAL A 120 -4.50 -6.70 -0.68
C VAL A 120 -5.55 -5.96 -1.50
N HIS A 121 -5.89 -4.75 -1.11
CA HIS A 121 -6.73 -3.83 -1.86
C HIS A 121 -5.83 -2.70 -2.37
N ALA A 122 -5.44 -2.77 -3.62
CA ALA A 122 -4.47 -1.87 -4.23
C ALA A 122 -5.13 -0.88 -5.19
N MET A 123 -4.55 0.31 -5.28
CA MET A 123 -4.80 1.26 -6.35
C MET A 123 -3.65 1.19 -7.35
N GLY A 124 -3.98 0.93 -8.60
CA GLY A 124 -2.96 0.81 -9.65
C GLY A 124 -3.56 0.40 -10.98
N LEU A 125 -2.72 0.25 -11.97
CA LEU A 125 -3.10 -0.06 -13.33
C LEU A 125 -4.07 0.98 -13.94
N ARG A 126 -3.98 1.22 -15.22
CA ARG A 126 -4.87 2.09 -15.95
C ARG A 126 -5.22 1.48 -17.29
N TYR A 127 -6.51 1.38 -17.57
CA TYR A 127 -6.99 0.85 -18.83
C TYR A 127 -7.56 1.97 -19.69
N ASP A 128 -7.03 2.13 -20.92
CA ASP A 128 -7.54 3.02 -21.93
C ASP A 128 -8.61 2.26 -22.72
N ALA A 129 -9.88 2.56 -22.47
CA ALA A 129 -10.99 1.87 -23.09
C ALA A 129 -11.15 2.21 -24.58
N GLU A 130 -10.74 3.39 -25.02
CA GLU A 130 -10.82 3.82 -26.43
C GLU A 130 -9.81 3.05 -27.28
N ASN A 131 -8.58 2.97 -26.80
CA ASN A 131 -7.48 2.28 -27.50
C ASN A 131 -7.36 0.80 -27.12
N LYS A 132 -8.20 0.29 -26.20
CA LYS A 132 -8.25 -1.09 -25.71
C LYS A 132 -6.88 -1.60 -25.22
N LYS A 133 -6.15 -0.77 -24.50
CA LYS A 133 -4.81 -1.11 -23.99
C LYS A 133 -4.60 -0.65 -22.55
N TRP A 134 -3.68 -1.35 -21.88
CA TRP A 134 -3.21 -0.93 -20.56
C TRP A 134 -2.18 0.19 -20.70
N ASP A 135 -2.38 1.27 -19.93
CA ASP A 135 -1.41 2.35 -19.81
C ASP A 135 -0.31 1.92 -18.82
N LYS A 136 0.91 1.92 -19.32
CA LYS A 136 2.11 1.53 -18.54
C LYS A 136 2.61 2.67 -17.64
N ASN A 137 2.03 3.87 -17.77
CA ASN A 137 2.47 5.07 -17.04
C ASN A 137 1.62 5.37 -15.79
N GLU A 138 0.96 4.35 -15.22
CA GLU A 138 0.26 4.52 -13.96
C GLU A 138 1.28 4.78 -12.84
N VAL A 139 0.98 5.78 -12.00
CA VAL A 139 1.95 6.35 -11.05
C VAL A 139 2.43 5.35 -10.00
N ASN A 140 1.51 4.55 -9.44
CA ASN A 140 1.86 3.60 -8.38
C ASN A 140 2.75 2.48 -8.92
N ILE A 141 2.42 1.97 -10.12
CA ILE A 141 3.22 0.95 -10.81
C ILE A 141 4.60 1.48 -11.19
N ASN A 142 4.69 2.73 -11.68
CA ASN A 142 5.97 3.34 -12.02
C ASN A 142 6.87 3.62 -10.81
N ASN A 143 6.30 3.72 -9.63
CA ASN A 143 7.08 3.86 -8.40
C ASN A 143 7.77 2.56 -7.99
N ASP A 144 7.20 1.39 -8.33
CA ASP A 144 7.81 0.09 -8.11
C ASP A 144 7.15 -0.96 -9.02
N ILE A 145 7.75 -1.23 -10.17
CA ILE A 145 7.21 -2.21 -11.13
C ILE A 145 7.35 -3.66 -10.64
N HIS A 146 8.33 -3.91 -9.77
CA HIS A 146 8.61 -5.26 -9.27
C HIS A 146 7.59 -5.71 -8.24
N ASP A 147 7.02 -4.80 -7.46
CA ASP A 147 6.02 -5.12 -6.44
C ASP A 147 4.71 -5.64 -7.06
N MET A 148 4.18 -4.98 -8.08
CA MET A 148 3.00 -5.44 -8.79
C MET A 148 3.28 -6.78 -9.49
N ASN A 149 4.43 -6.90 -10.16
CA ASN A 149 4.82 -8.13 -10.84
C ASN A 149 4.92 -9.31 -9.86
N LEU A 150 5.48 -9.09 -8.67
CA LEU A 150 5.52 -10.08 -7.61
C LEU A 150 4.11 -10.48 -7.18
N LEU A 151 3.24 -9.50 -6.85
CA LEU A 151 1.91 -9.80 -6.32
C LEU A 151 1.04 -10.58 -7.31
N ILE A 152 0.98 -10.16 -8.58
CA ILE A 152 0.12 -10.86 -9.57
C ILE A 152 0.63 -12.27 -9.92
N ASN A 153 1.92 -12.56 -9.69
CA ASN A 153 2.52 -13.88 -9.90
C ASN A 153 2.60 -14.72 -8.61
N THR A 154 2.24 -14.16 -7.45
CA THR A 154 2.26 -14.90 -6.18
C THR A 154 1.02 -15.79 -6.07
N ARG A 155 1.23 -17.09 -6.06
CA ARG A 155 0.14 -18.07 -5.96
C ARG A 155 -0.50 -18.01 -4.56
N GLY A 156 -1.82 -17.96 -4.52
CA GLY A 156 -2.60 -18.03 -3.28
C GLY A 156 -2.89 -16.70 -2.60
N ILE A 157 -2.29 -15.59 -3.06
CA ILE A 157 -2.63 -14.27 -2.54
C ILE A 157 -3.98 -13.79 -3.09
N GLU A 158 -4.75 -13.10 -2.27
CA GLU A 158 -5.94 -12.36 -2.70
C GLU A 158 -5.55 -10.90 -2.98
N VAL A 159 -5.75 -10.46 -4.22
CA VAL A 159 -5.45 -9.08 -4.63
C VAL A 159 -6.65 -8.51 -5.39
N ASP A 160 -7.22 -7.43 -4.86
CA ASP A 160 -8.22 -6.61 -5.53
C ASP A 160 -7.56 -5.32 -6.02
N VAL A 161 -7.61 -5.04 -7.32
CA VAL A 161 -7.03 -3.82 -7.88
C VAL A 161 -8.11 -2.87 -8.35
N MET A 162 -8.17 -1.69 -7.73
CA MET A 162 -8.97 -0.59 -8.23
C MET A 162 -8.17 0.16 -9.31
N ILE A 163 -8.61 0.02 -10.56
CA ILE A 163 -7.91 0.61 -11.69
C ILE A 163 -8.15 2.11 -11.80
N GLY A 164 -7.15 2.86 -12.31
CA GLY A 164 -7.16 4.31 -12.45
C GLY A 164 -8.36 4.86 -13.21
N THR A 165 -8.84 4.14 -14.20
CA THR A 165 -10.06 4.50 -14.95
C THR A 165 -11.31 4.52 -14.07
N ALA A 166 -11.41 3.62 -13.08
CA ALA A 166 -12.54 3.58 -12.16
C ALA A 166 -12.47 4.70 -11.12
N TYR A 167 -11.34 4.90 -10.44
CA TYR A 167 -11.26 5.91 -9.37
C TYR A 167 -11.18 7.35 -9.90
N SER A 168 -10.70 7.57 -11.12
CA SER A 168 -10.70 8.92 -11.72
C SER A 168 -12.09 9.41 -12.15
N SER A 169 -13.07 8.50 -12.25
CA SER A 169 -14.47 8.86 -12.53
C SER A 169 -15.29 9.14 -11.25
N LEU A 170 -14.74 8.89 -10.07
CA LEU A 170 -15.40 9.23 -8.82
C LEU A 170 -15.36 10.73 -8.58
N ILE A 171 -16.53 11.35 -8.57
CA ILE A 171 -16.70 12.77 -8.24
C ILE A 171 -17.12 12.86 -6.77
N TYR A 172 -16.33 13.59 -5.98
CA TYR A 172 -16.69 13.88 -4.60
C TYR A 172 -17.52 15.18 -4.58
N TYR A 173 -18.78 15.07 -4.19
CA TYR A 173 -19.66 16.20 -3.91
C TYR A 173 -19.59 16.52 -2.43
#